data_87e63c959240a90805f2d9e4ec55cbfe
#
_entry.id   87e63c959240a90805f2d9e4ec55cbfe
#
_cell.length_a   1.000
_cell.length_b   1.000
_cell.length_c   1.000
_cell.angle_alpha   90.00
_cell.angle_beta   90.00
_cell.angle_gamma   90.00
#
_symmetry.space_group_name_H-M   'P 1'
#
loop_
_entity.id
_entity.type
_entity.pdbx_description
1 polymer ?
#
loop_
_entity_poly.entity_id
_entity_poly.type
_entity_poly.pdbx_seq_one_letter_code
_entity_poly.pdbx_strand_id
1 'polypeptide(L)'
;MASRVKPSVVYWLGENLYLNITNRCPNNCYFCLRNFRNGVGGFNLKLEKEPSVAEVVMELGNVINKKNWREIVFCGFGEPLERLDCVLEVAEWIRRHYGKIVTLRVDTNGQGFLLNRERDVVRELKMAGVDKVSVSLNAHDKETYNQVCRPSFKNAFENVLEFIEKAKGLLDVEVTVVRIPEIDIQAAWEIAKRLGVKFRVRDYIQPFW
;
A
#
# COMPACT_ATOMS: atom_id res chain seq x y z
N MET A 1 32.36 12.28 -2.88
CA MET A 1 31.20 12.03 -2.02
C MET A 1 30.01 11.78 -2.94
N ALA A 2 29.47 10.58 -3.00
CA ALA A 2 28.26 10.31 -3.80
C ALA A 2 27.13 11.16 -3.22
N SER A 3 26.50 12.02 -4.03
CA SER A 3 25.34 12.81 -3.61
C SER A 3 24.24 11.85 -3.16
N ARG A 4 23.85 11.88 -1.89
CA ARG A 4 22.68 11.11 -1.41
C ARG A 4 21.48 11.59 -2.21
N VAL A 5 20.90 10.70 -3.00
CA VAL A 5 19.65 10.99 -3.71
C VAL A 5 18.58 11.31 -2.65
N LYS A 6 17.98 12.52 -2.73
CA LYS A 6 16.93 12.97 -1.80
C LYS A 6 15.78 11.95 -1.76
N PRO A 7 15.21 11.63 -0.59
CA PRO A 7 14.04 10.79 -0.51
C PRO A 7 12.87 11.32 -1.33
N SER A 8 12.20 10.43 -2.03
CA SER A 8 11.06 10.76 -2.89
C SER A 8 9.75 10.58 -2.13
N VAL A 9 9.02 11.65 -1.92
CA VAL A 9 7.64 11.64 -1.41
C VAL A 9 6.69 11.23 -2.53
N VAL A 10 6.92 11.75 -3.73
CA VAL A 10 6.18 11.40 -4.94
C VAL A 10 7.14 10.77 -5.93
N TYR A 11 6.77 9.62 -6.48
CA TYR A 11 7.54 8.91 -7.49
C TYR A 11 6.62 8.23 -8.51
N TRP A 12 7.17 7.67 -9.58
CA TRP A 12 6.37 7.01 -10.61
C TRP A 12 7.06 5.77 -11.17
N LEU A 13 6.24 4.81 -11.53
CA LEU A 13 6.63 3.59 -12.24
C LEU A 13 5.64 3.37 -13.39
N GLY A 14 6.15 3.38 -14.61
CA GLY A 14 5.27 3.31 -15.78
C GLY A 14 4.26 4.45 -15.82
N GLU A 15 2.98 4.14 -15.84
CA GLU A 15 1.87 5.09 -15.92
C GLU A 15 1.23 5.41 -14.56
N ASN A 16 1.77 4.88 -13.48
CA ASN A 16 1.24 5.09 -12.14
C ASN A 16 2.11 6.04 -11.34
N LEU A 17 1.46 6.94 -10.62
CA LEU A 17 2.07 7.87 -9.67
C LEU A 17 1.90 7.33 -8.26
N TYR A 18 2.95 7.41 -7.44
CA TYR A 18 2.98 6.84 -6.11
C TYR A 18 3.27 7.89 -5.06
N LEU A 19 2.61 7.76 -3.91
CA LEU A 19 2.76 8.63 -2.74
C LEU A 19 3.37 7.84 -1.58
N ASN A 20 4.62 8.15 -1.26
CA ASN A 20 5.40 7.55 -0.18
C ASN A 20 5.32 8.45 1.04
N ILE A 21 4.47 8.13 1.98
CA ILE A 21 4.11 9.01 3.09
C ILE A 21 4.67 8.59 4.45
N THR A 22 5.19 7.37 4.57
CA THR A 22 5.75 6.84 5.83
C THR A 22 6.72 5.68 5.59
N ASN A 23 7.66 5.48 6.53
CA ASN A 23 8.46 4.25 6.63
C ASN A 23 7.90 3.28 7.67
N ARG A 24 6.91 3.70 8.49
CA ARG A 24 6.33 2.85 9.54
C ARG A 24 5.48 1.75 8.92
N CYS A 25 5.58 0.56 9.47
CA CYS A 25 4.79 -0.59 9.07
C CYS A 25 4.72 -1.57 10.23
N PRO A 26 3.55 -2.12 10.58
CA PRO A 26 3.41 -3.10 11.65
C PRO A 26 3.99 -4.47 11.27
N ASN A 27 4.35 -4.68 9.99
CA ASN A 27 4.99 -5.90 9.52
C ASN A 27 6.50 -5.73 9.36
N ASN A 28 7.22 -6.84 9.60
CA ASN A 28 8.64 -6.97 9.33
C ASN A 28 8.90 -8.14 8.36
N CYS A 29 8.24 -8.09 7.18
CA CYS A 29 8.34 -9.14 6.17
C CYS A 29 9.79 -9.34 5.74
N TYR A 30 10.29 -10.60 5.73
CA TYR A 30 11.67 -10.86 5.35
C TYR A 30 11.94 -10.53 3.86
N PHE A 31 10.93 -10.66 3.01
CA PHE A 31 10.99 -10.37 1.58
C PHE A 31 10.77 -8.88 1.25
N CYS A 32 10.63 -8.00 2.25
CA CYS A 32 10.36 -6.59 2.03
C CYS A 32 11.55 -5.90 1.35
N LEU A 33 11.28 -5.19 0.26
CA LEU A 33 12.29 -4.45 -0.51
C LEU A 33 13.15 -3.51 0.35
N ARG A 34 12.56 -2.90 1.39
CA ARG A 34 13.24 -1.97 2.31
C ARG A 34 14.43 -2.59 3.06
N ASN A 35 14.49 -3.94 3.15
CA ASN A 35 15.55 -4.63 3.87
C ASN A 35 16.86 -4.67 3.10
N PHE A 36 16.82 -4.47 1.78
CA PHE A 36 18.00 -4.64 0.92
C PHE A 36 18.14 -3.57 -0.18
N ARG A 37 17.19 -2.64 -0.29
CA ARG A 37 17.26 -1.51 -1.24
C ARG A 37 16.77 -0.22 -0.58
N ASN A 38 17.28 0.92 -1.05
CA ASN A 38 16.78 2.22 -0.62
C ASN A 38 15.60 2.73 -1.46
N GLY A 39 15.19 1.97 -2.51
CA GLY A 39 14.08 2.40 -3.35
C GLY A 39 13.87 1.52 -4.58
N VAL A 40 13.15 2.04 -5.55
CA VAL A 40 12.73 1.35 -6.78
C VAL A 40 12.74 2.31 -7.96
N GLY A 41 13.05 1.82 -9.17
CA GLY A 41 12.99 2.63 -10.39
C GLY A 41 13.88 3.88 -10.38
N GLY A 42 14.97 3.88 -9.63
CA GLY A 42 15.87 5.03 -9.48
C GLY A 42 15.46 6.03 -8.39
N PHE A 43 14.30 5.84 -7.75
CA PHE A 43 13.80 6.69 -6.67
C PHE A 43 14.26 6.15 -5.31
N ASN A 44 14.72 7.04 -4.42
CA ASN A 44 14.99 6.70 -3.02
C ASN A 44 13.69 6.82 -2.22
N LEU A 45 13.21 5.72 -1.64
CA LEU A 45 11.97 5.70 -0.86
C LEU A 45 12.20 5.74 0.66
N LYS A 46 13.45 5.74 1.11
CA LYS A 46 13.77 5.81 2.55
C LYS A 46 13.64 7.24 3.04
N LEU A 47 12.48 7.60 3.54
CA LEU A 47 12.19 8.92 4.09
C LEU A 47 13.09 9.21 5.31
N GLU A 48 13.62 10.43 5.41
CA GLU A 48 14.32 10.92 6.61
C GLU A 48 13.33 11.37 7.70
N LYS A 49 12.19 11.92 7.27
CA LYS A 49 11.04 12.28 8.10
C LYS A 49 9.75 11.99 7.35
N GLU A 50 8.66 11.80 8.05
CA GLU A 50 7.33 11.73 7.43
C GLU A 50 6.95 13.10 6.88
N PRO A 51 6.52 13.18 5.59
CA PRO A 51 6.10 14.45 5.02
C PRO A 51 4.76 14.89 5.62
N SER A 52 4.55 16.18 5.82
CA SER A 52 3.24 16.74 6.12
C SER A 52 2.30 16.59 4.90
N VAL A 53 1.00 16.71 5.12
CA VAL A 53 -0.01 16.75 4.03
C VAL A 53 0.35 17.82 3.01
N ALA A 54 0.73 19.02 3.47
CA ALA A 54 1.12 20.13 2.60
C ALA A 54 2.34 19.79 1.74
N GLU A 55 3.37 19.11 2.29
CA GLU A 55 4.53 18.64 1.52
C GLU A 55 4.13 17.61 0.47
N VAL A 56 3.24 16.65 0.80
CA VAL A 56 2.74 15.65 -0.17
C VAL A 56 1.97 16.33 -1.30
N VAL A 57 1.06 17.23 -0.99
CA VAL A 57 0.23 17.95 -1.96
C VAL A 57 1.10 18.83 -2.87
N MET A 58 2.09 19.53 -2.31
CA MET A 58 3.01 20.37 -3.07
C MET A 58 3.85 19.53 -4.06
N GLU A 59 4.45 18.42 -3.60
CA GLU A 59 5.25 17.53 -4.45
C GLU A 59 4.38 16.87 -5.53
N LEU A 60 3.14 16.48 -5.19
CA LEU A 60 2.17 15.93 -6.13
C LEU A 60 1.78 16.97 -7.20
N GLY A 61 1.48 18.20 -6.80
CA GLY A 61 1.12 19.31 -7.71
C GLY A 61 2.21 19.57 -8.76
N ASN A 62 3.50 19.40 -8.41
CA ASN A 62 4.61 19.58 -9.34
C ASN A 62 4.68 18.53 -10.47
N VAL A 63 4.00 17.39 -10.32
CA VAL A 63 4.14 16.25 -11.25
C VAL A 63 2.82 15.76 -11.84
N ILE A 64 1.69 15.99 -11.19
CA ILE A 64 0.41 15.39 -11.56
C ILE A 64 -0.03 15.76 -13.00
N ASN A 65 0.28 16.98 -13.44
CA ASN A 65 -0.09 17.49 -14.77
C ASN A 65 0.96 17.14 -15.86
N LYS A 66 2.05 16.44 -15.54
CA LYS A 66 3.11 16.14 -16.53
C LYS A 66 2.69 15.10 -17.57
N LYS A 67 1.73 14.24 -17.23
CA LYS A 67 1.13 13.27 -18.15
C LYS A 67 -0.21 12.76 -17.61
N ASN A 68 -0.93 12.00 -18.42
CA ASN A 68 -2.14 11.30 -17.99
C ASN A 68 -1.75 10.08 -17.17
N TRP A 69 -1.92 10.16 -15.86
CA TRP A 69 -1.66 9.06 -14.95
C TRP A 69 -2.85 8.09 -14.94
N ARG A 70 -2.57 6.81 -14.95
CA ARG A 70 -3.59 5.76 -14.83
C ARG A 70 -4.13 5.66 -13.40
N GLU A 71 -3.23 5.65 -12.42
CA GLU A 71 -3.55 5.57 -11.00
C GLU A 71 -2.64 6.50 -10.18
N ILE A 72 -3.17 7.05 -9.10
CA ILE A 72 -2.40 7.62 -8.00
C ILE A 72 -2.50 6.65 -6.83
N VAL A 73 -1.37 6.19 -6.32
CA VAL A 73 -1.28 5.06 -5.40
C VAL A 73 -0.59 5.50 -4.11
N PHE A 74 -1.26 5.39 -2.99
CA PHE A 74 -0.59 5.48 -1.69
C PHE A 74 0.20 4.20 -1.46
N CYS A 75 1.50 4.28 -1.64
CA CYS A 75 2.43 3.16 -1.51
C CYS A 75 3.87 3.67 -1.36
N GLY A 76 4.64 3.03 -0.49
CA GLY A 76 6.03 3.34 -0.23
C GLY A 76 6.72 2.22 0.53
N PHE A 77 7.67 2.57 1.39
CA PHE A 77 8.34 1.59 2.25
C PHE A 77 7.52 1.21 3.48
N GLY A 78 6.59 2.06 3.89
CA GLY A 78 5.71 1.81 5.03
C GLY A 78 4.30 1.38 4.62
N GLU A 79 3.47 1.23 5.63
CA GLU A 79 2.03 0.98 5.51
C GLU A 79 1.30 2.32 5.49
N PRO A 80 0.61 2.70 4.41
CA PRO A 80 -0.07 3.99 4.32
C PRO A 80 -1.09 4.24 5.44
N LEU A 81 -1.78 3.19 5.91
CA LEU A 81 -2.81 3.30 6.97
C LEU A 81 -2.25 3.55 8.37
N GLU A 82 -0.92 3.53 8.57
CA GLU A 82 -0.23 4.13 9.72
C GLU A 82 -0.48 5.64 9.81
N ARG A 83 -0.83 6.24 8.68
CA ARG A 83 -1.11 7.66 8.56
C ARG A 83 -2.46 7.88 7.85
N LEU A 84 -3.49 7.23 8.37
CA LEU A 84 -4.83 7.27 7.78
C LEU A 84 -5.29 8.72 7.50
N ASP A 85 -5.15 9.64 8.46
CA ASP A 85 -5.58 11.04 8.25
C ASP A 85 -4.86 11.69 7.07
N CYS A 86 -3.55 11.45 6.91
CA CYS A 86 -2.81 11.95 5.77
C CYS A 86 -3.34 11.35 4.44
N VAL A 87 -3.68 10.05 4.42
CA VAL A 87 -4.29 9.42 3.24
C VAL A 87 -5.62 10.09 2.90
N LEU A 88 -6.48 10.30 3.90
CA LEU A 88 -7.80 10.89 3.71
C LEU A 88 -7.70 12.33 3.19
N GLU A 89 -6.93 13.19 3.87
CA GLU A 89 -6.77 14.60 3.49
C GLU A 89 -6.18 14.77 2.09
N VAL A 90 -5.15 13.97 1.73
CA VAL A 90 -4.55 14.01 0.39
C VAL A 90 -5.52 13.48 -0.67
N ALA A 91 -6.28 12.41 -0.38
CA ALA A 91 -7.28 11.87 -1.29
C ALA A 91 -8.40 12.89 -1.56
N GLU A 92 -8.93 13.53 -0.51
CA GLU A 92 -9.92 14.60 -0.63
C GLU A 92 -9.39 15.78 -1.45
N TRP A 93 -8.13 16.17 -1.20
CA TRP A 93 -7.50 17.23 -1.98
C TRP A 93 -7.42 16.87 -3.46
N ILE A 94 -7.01 15.64 -3.80
CA ILE A 94 -6.97 15.16 -5.19
C ILE A 94 -8.39 15.22 -5.80
N ARG A 95 -9.41 14.75 -5.08
CA ARG A 95 -10.80 14.76 -5.58
C ARG A 95 -11.35 16.14 -5.81
N ARG A 96 -11.03 17.07 -4.93
CA ARG A 96 -11.46 18.47 -5.05
C ARG A 96 -10.85 19.17 -6.27
N HIS A 97 -9.58 18.88 -6.59
CA HIS A 97 -8.86 19.58 -7.64
C HIS A 97 -8.88 18.86 -9.00
N TYR A 98 -8.98 17.55 -8.99
CA TYR A 98 -8.87 16.73 -10.21
C TYR A 98 -10.08 15.81 -10.43
N GLY A 99 -11.06 15.81 -9.54
CA GLY A 99 -12.26 14.99 -9.69
C GLY A 99 -11.95 13.48 -9.76
N LYS A 100 -12.64 12.78 -10.67
CA LYS A 100 -12.51 11.32 -10.87
C LYS A 100 -11.76 10.95 -12.16
N ILE A 101 -10.93 11.83 -12.69
CA ILE A 101 -10.16 11.56 -13.92
C ILE A 101 -9.02 10.56 -13.72
N VAL A 102 -8.66 10.27 -12.49
CA VAL A 102 -7.62 9.31 -12.12
C VAL A 102 -8.12 8.38 -11.02
N THR A 103 -7.77 7.10 -11.10
CA THR A 103 -8.08 6.12 -10.06
C THR A 103 -7.19 6.35 -8.82
N LEU A 104 -7.79 6.49 -7.64
CA LEU A 104 -7.05 6.51 -6.37
C LEU A 104 -7.01 5.13 -5.74
N ARG A 105 -5.80 4.64 -5.48
CA ARG A 105 -5.56 3.34 -4.87
C ARG A 105 -4.75 3.46 -3.58
N VAL A 106 -5.04 2.61 -2.62
CA VAL A 106 -4.19 2.37 -1.44
C VAL A 106 -3.65 0.95 -1.50
N ASP A 107 -2.32 0.81 -1.50
CA ASP A 107 -1.65 -0.48 -1.33
C ASP A 107 -1.41 -0.67 0.16
N THR A 108 -2.07 -1.66 0.77
CA THR A 108 -2.07 -1.87 2.22
C THR A 108 -1.77 -3.31 2.61
N ASN A 109 -1.25 -3.51 3.81
CA ASN A 109 -1.11 -4.83 4.42
C ASN A 109 -2.42 -5.35 5.03
N GLY A 110 -3.52 -4.58 4.97
CA GLY A 110 -4.84 -4.96 5.44
C GLY A 110 -5.06 -4.87 6.96
N GLN A 111 -4.11 -4.33 7.73
CA GLN A 111 -4.24 -4.21 9.19
C GLN A 111 -4.84 -2.85 9.62
N GLY A 112 -5.61 -2.23 8.74
CA GLY A 112 -6.18 -0.90 8.96
C GLY A 112 -6.96 -0.75 10.26
N PHE A 113 -7.76 -1.76 10.65
CA PHE A 113 -8.55 -1.72 11.88
C PHE A 113 -7.72 -1.92 13.16
N LEU A 114 -6.58 -2.61 13.07
CA LEU A 114 -5.66 -2.75 14.21
C LEU A 114 -4.86 -1.46 14.45
N LEU A 115 -4.55 -0.75 13.36
CA LEU A 115 -3.82 0.52 13.40
C LEU A 115 -4.71 1.69 13.82
N ASN A 116 -5.99 1.66 13.43
CA ASN A 116 -6.94 2.75 13.61
C ASN A 116 -8.18 2.24 14.36
N ARG A 117 -7.98 1.87 15.62
CA ARG A 117 -9.06 1.32 16.46
C ARG A 117 -10.22 2.31 16.55
N GLU A 118 -11.44 1.76 16.62
CA GLU A 118 -12.70 2.54 16.74
C GLU A 118 -13.05 3.38 15.49
N ARG A 119 -12.30 3.23 14.37
CA ARG A 119 -12.57 3.91 13.10
C ARG A 119 -13.13 2.94 12.06
N ASP A 120 -14.08 3.41 11.27
CA ASP A 120 -14.55 2.72 10.06
C ASP A 120 -13.65 3.07 8.86
N VAL A 121 -12.41 2.53 8.91
CA VAL A 121 -11.34 2.83 7.96
C VAL A 121 -11.79 2.70 6.50
N VAL A 122 -12.55 1.63 6.18
CA VAL A 122 -12.99 1.37 4.81
C VAL A 122 -13.98 2.42 4.34
N ARG A 123 -14.94 2.77 5.19
CA ARG A 123 -15.92 3.81 4.89
C ARG A 123 -15.26 5.18 4.75
N GLU A 124 -14.33 5.51 5.63
CA GLU A 124 -13.58 6.77 5.56
C GLU A 124 -12.76 6.87 4.27
N LEU A 125 -12.05 5.81 3.86
CA LEU A 125 -11.35 5.75 2.57
C LEU A 125 -12.32 5.99 1.40
N LYS A 126 -13.49 5.35 1.43
CA LYS A 126 -14.53 5.55 0.39
C LYS A 126 -15.02 6.99 0.35
N MET A 127 -15.30 7.59 1.50
CA MET A 127 -15.79 8.97 1.61
C MET A 127 -14.74 9.99 1.15
N ALA A 128 -13.47 9.76 1.44
CA ALA A 128 -12.35 10.57 0.95
C ALA A 128 -12.11 10.41 -0.56
N GLY A 129 -12.80 9.46 -1.20
CA GLY A 129 -12.76 9.26 -2.65
C GLY A 129 -11.74 8.23 -3.14
N VAL A 130 -11.24 7.35 -2.28
CA VAL A 130 -10.47 6.17 -2.71
C VAL A 130 -11.39 5.25 -3.52
N ASP A 131 -10.91 4.77 -4.67
CA ASP A 131 -11.65 3.87 -5.54
C ASP A 131 -11.30 2.41 -5.30
N LYS A 132 -10.02 2.14 -5.00
CA LYS A 132 -9.45 0.81 -4.99
C LYS A 132 -8.48 0.59 -3.83
N VAL A 133 -8.46 -0.63 -3.33
CA VAL A 133 -7.40 -1.11 -2.43
C VAL A 133 -6.71 -2.34 -3.01
N SER A 134 -5.38 -2.39 -2.88
CA SER A 134 -4.59 -3.57 -3.17
C SER A 134 -4.06 -4.12 -1.85
N VAL A 135 -4.62 -5.25 -1.41
CA VAL A 135 -4.35 -5.81 -0.10
C VAL A 135 -3.29 -6.90 -0.20
N SER A 136 -2.19 -6.73 0.53
CA SER A 136 -1.09 -7.69 0.61
C SER A 136 -1.45 -8.82 1.57
N LEU A 137 -2.16 -9.86 1.09
CA LEU A 137 -2.51 -11.06 1.86
C LEU A 137 -1.24 -11.84 2.25
N ASN A 138 -0.34 -12.04 1.28
CA ASN A 138 1.01 -12.60 1.43
C ASN A 138 1.10 -13.94 2.20
N ALA A 139 0.01 -14.67 2.35
CA ALA A 139 -0.02 -16.00 2.93
C ALA A 139 -1.35 -16.71 2.59
N HIS A 140 -1.38 -18.02 2.80
CA HIS A 140 -2.59 -18.84 2.64
C HIS A 140 -3.20 -19.23 4.00
N ASP A 141 -2.45 -19.02 5.09
CA ASP A 141 -2.92 -19.24 6.46
C ASP A 141 -2.19 -18.33 7.45
N LYS A 142 -2.62 -18.37 8.71
CA LYS A 142 -2.08 -17.57 9.82
C LYS A 142 -0.63 -17.92 10.15
N GLU A 143 -0.28 -19.20 10.12
CA GLU A 143 1.05 -19.69 10.49
C GLU A 143 2.08 -19.14 9.49
N THR A 144 1.81 -19.34 8.20
CA THR A 144 2.63 -18.81 7.11
C THR A 144 2.69 -17.28 7.18
N TYR A 145 1.56 -16.60 7.43
CA TYR A 145 1.56 -15.14 7.56
C TYR A 145 2.50 -14.66 8.67
N ASN A 146 2.41 -15.28 9.86
CA ASN A 146 3.27 -14.92 10.98
C ASN A 146 4.76 -15.19 10.68
N GLN A 147 5.06 -16.28 9.99
CA GLN A 147 6.42 -16.64 9.60
C GLN A 147 7.01 -15.64 8.62
N VAL A 148 6.29 -15.29 7.53
CA VAL A 148 6.85 -14.52 6.43
C VAL A 148 6.64 -13.00 6.60
N CYS A 149 5.52 -12.56 7.19
CA CYS A 149 5.20 -11.15 7.39
C CYS A 149 5.65 -10.61 8.75
N ARG A 150 5.82 -11.45 9.77
CA ARG A 150 6.28 -11.10 11.12
C ARG A 150 5.55 -9.88 11.69
N PRO A 151 4.21 -9.96 11.82
CA PRO A 151 3.42 -8.82 12.27
C PRO A 151 3.65 -8.52 13.75
N SER A 152 3.46 -7.25 14.15
CA SER A 152 3.47 -6.85 15.55
C SER A 152 2.15 -7.17 16.29
N PHE A 153 1.07 -7.43 15.53
CA PHE A 153 -0.23 -7.79 16.10
C PHE A 153 -0.49 -9.31 15.99
N LYS A 154 -0.98 -9.92 17.08
CA LYS A 154 -1.21 -11.38 17.16
C LYS A 154 -2.33 -11.89 16.22
N ASN A 155 -3.33 -11.06 15.92
CA ASN A 155 -4.48 -11.38 15.08
C ASN A 155 -4.42 -10.67 13.71
N ALA A 156 -3.20 -10.42 13.23
CA ALA A 156 -2.99 -9.68 11.98
C ALA A 156 -3.62 -10.37 10.77
N PHE A 157 -3.45 -11.69 10.61
CA PHE A 157 -3.99 -12.41 9.47
C PHE A 157 -5.52 -12.38 9.43
N GLU A 158 -6.17 -12.59 10.56
CA GLU A 158 -7.63 -12.52 10.70
C GLU A 158 -8.13 -11.11 10.35
N ASN A 159 -7.40 -10.08 10.79
CA ASN A 159 -7.74 -8.70 10.48
C ASN A 159 -7.58 -8.37 8.99
N VAL A 160 -6.58 -8.94 8.31
CA VAL A 160 -6.45 -8.83 6.85
C VAL A 160 -7.68 -9.38 6.15
N LEU A 161 -8.14 -10.56 6.55
CA LEU A 161 -9.35 -11.18 5.96
C LEU A 161 -10.61 -10.34 6.24
N GLU A 162 -10.76 -9.83 7.47
CA GLU A 162 -11.86 -8.94 7.84
C GLU A 162 -11.84 -7.63 7.03
N PHE A 163 -10.64 -7.05 6.84
CA PHE A 163 -10.47 -5.83 6.05
C PHE A 163 -10.91 -6.06 4.59
N ILE A 164 -10.50 -7.18 3.97
CA ILE A 164 -10.89 -7.54 2.60
C ILE A 164 -12.41 -7.70 2.51
N GLU A 165 -13.01 -8.42 3.47
CA GLU A 165 -14.46 -8.67 3.49
C GLU A 165 -15.27 -7.37 3.59
N LYS A 166 -14.84 -6.44 4.44
CA LYS A 166 -15.50 -5.12 4.56
C LYS A 166 -15.23 -4.24 3.33
N ALA A 167 -14.01 -4.26 2.81
CA ALA A 167 -13.61 -3.39 1.70
C ALA A 167 -14.35 -3.73 0.39
N LYS A 168 -14.59 -5.01 0.09
CA LYS A 168 -15.22 -5.45 -1.17
C LYS A 168 -16.64 -4.91 -1.38
N GLY A 169 -17.32 -4.52 -0.31
CA GLY A 169 -18.67 -3.92 -0.38
C GLY A 169 -18.67 -2.45 -0.82
N LEU A 170 -17.54 -1.76 -0.73
CA LEU A 170 -17.43 -0.32 -0.95
C LEU A 170 -16.37 0.08 -1.98
N LEU A 171 -15.31 -0.71 -2.13
CA LEU A 171 -14.13 -0.40 -2.96
C LEU A 171 -13.87 -1.53 -3.96
N ASP A 172 -13.14 -1.24 -5.04
CA ASP A 172 -12.56 -2.28 -5.89
C ASP A 172 -11.38 -2.92 -5.13
N VAL A 173 -11.44 -4.22 -4.88
CA VAL A 173 -10.44 -4.94 -4.09
C VAL A 173 -9.63 -5.88 -4.95
N GLU A 174 -8.30 -5.74 -4.89
CA GLU A 174 -7.34 -6.71 -5.42
C GLU A 174 -6.52 -7.26 -4.26
N VAL A 175 -6.47 -8.58 -4.13
CA VAL A 175 -5.59 -9.27 -3.17
C VAL A 175 -4.30 -9.66 -3.85
N THR A 176 -3.17 -9.48 -3.17
CA THR A 176 -1.86 -9.82 -3.73
C THR A 176 -1.05 -10.72 -2.80
N VAL A 177 -0.21 -11.57 -3.40
CA VAL A 177 0.82 -12.34 -2.72
C VAL A 177 2.16 -12.17 -3.44
N VAL A 178 3.26 -12.31 -2.71
CA VAL A 178 4.60 -12.37 -3.31
C VAL A 178 4.94 -13.82 -3.61
N ARG A 179 5.53 -14.08 -4.77
CA ARG A 179 6.00 -15.41 -5.18
C ARG A 179 7.27 -15.80 -4.40
N ILE A 180 7.08 -16.42 -3.25
CA ILE A 180 8.14 -16.98 -2.41
C ILE A 180 7.80 -18.45 -2.07
N PRO A 181 8.78 -19.29 -1.75
CA PRO A 181 8.57 -20.74 -1.58
C PRO A 181 7.55 -21.11 -0.49
N GLU A 182 7.47 -20.32 0.57
CA GLU A 182 6.61 -20.60 1.73
C GLU A 182 5.11 -20.37 1.45
N ILE A 183 4.78 -19.63 0.39
CA ILE A 183 3.37 -19.29 0.09
C ILE A 183 2.82 -20.29 -0.92
N ASP A 184 1.82 -21.07 -0.51
CA ASP A 184 0.98 -21.81 -1.45
C ASP A 184 0.06 -20.81 -2.19
N ILE A 185 0.46 -20.51 -3.43
CA ILE A 185 -0.24 -19.54 -4.29
C ILE A 185 -1.64 -20.02 -4.64
N GLN A 186 -1.83 -21.35 -4.82
CA GLN A 186 -3.14 -21.91 -5.13
C GLN A 186 -4.08 -21.76 -3.93
N ALA A 187 -3.61 -22.09 -2.72
CA ALA A 187 -4.40 -21.93 -1.51
C ALA A 187 -4.74 -20.45 -1.24
N ALA A 188 -3.81 -19.54 -1.48
CA ALA A 188 -4.07 -18.09 -1.36
C ALA A 188 -5.08 -17.59 -2.43
N TRP A 189 -5.03 -18.13 -3.65
CA TRP A 189 -6.02 -17.84 -4.69
C TRP A 189 -7.41 -18.33 -4.30
N GLU A 190 -7.55 -19.51 -3.68
CA GLU A 190 -8.84 -20.02 -3.20
C GLU A 190 -9.47 -19.11 -2.13
N ILE A 191 -8.64 -18.48 -1.28
CA ILE A 191 -9.11 -17.45 -0.34
C ILE A 191 -9.72 -16.27 -1.10
N ALA A 192 -8.98 -15.71 -2.07
CA ALA A 192 -9.46 -14.57 -2.86
C ALA A 192 -10.73 -14.91 -3.65
N LYS A 193 -10.79 -16.12 -4.24
CA LYS A 193 -11.98 -16.64 -4.93
C LYS A 193 -13.19 -16.76 -4.01
N ARG A 194 -13.01 -17.30 -2.81
CA ARG A 194 -14.09 -17.42 -1.80
C ARG A 194 -14.58 -16.04 -1.35
N LEU A 195 -13.67 -15.06 -1.23
CA LEU A 195 -14.00 -13.68 -0.90
C LEU A 195 -14.60 -12.92 -2.09
N GLY A 196 -14.53 -13.46 -3.33
CA GLY A 196 -15.08 -12.82 -4.53
C GLY A 196 -14.29 -11.57 -4.97
N VAL A 197 -12.97 -11.55 -4.76
CA VAL A 197 -12.09 -10.42 -5.09
C VAL A 197 -11.03 -10.81 -6.12
N LYS A 198 -10.44 -9.79 -6.79
CA LYS A 198 -9.35 -10.00 -7.73
C LYS A 198 -8.11 -10.51 -7.03
N PHE A 199 -7.32 -11.34 -7.74
CA PHE A 199 -6.07 -11.90 -7.22
C PHE A 199 -4.91 -11.64 -8.17
N ARG A 200 -3.76 -11.26 -7.61
CA ARG A 200 -2.53 -11.05 -8.38
C ARG A 200 -1.31 -11.55 -7.62
N VAL A 201 -0.46 -12.28 -8.33
CA VAL A 201 0.86 -12.69 -7.84
C VAL A 201 1.90 -11.64 -8.22
N ARG A 202 2.71 -11.21 -7.28
CA ARG A 202 3.85 -10.31 -7.48
C ARG A 202 5.13 -11.12 -7.46
N ASP A 203 6.05 -10.85 -8.37
CA ASP A 203 7.36 -11.47 -8.34
C ASP A 203 8.19 -10.95 -7.16
N TYR A 204 8.96 -11.85 -6.56
CA TYR A 204 9.89 -11.49 -5.53
C TYR A 204 11.10 -10.75 -6.13
N ILE A 205 11.32 -9.53 -5.67
CA ILE A 205 12.50 -8.76 -6.04
C ILE A 205 13.65 -9.23 -5.15
N GLN A 206 14.50 -10.08 -5.69
CA GLN A 206 15.63 -10.64 -4.95
C GLN A 206 16.67 -9.57 -4.59
N PRO A 207 17.38 -9.74 -3.45
CA PRO A 207 18.60 -9.01 -3.20
C PRO A 207 19.61 -9.30 -4.32
N PHE A 208 20.25 -8.27 -4.88
CA PHE A 208 21.41 -8.51 -5.73
C PHE A 208 22.61 -8.84 -4.83
N TRP A 209 23.21 -9.95 -5.09
CA TRP A 209 24.55 -10.33 -4.57
C TRP A 209 25.61 -9.86 -5.56
#